data_1628ecfbac3a48dc404990eb8d823dc5
#
_entry.id   1628ecfbac3a48dc404990eb8d823dc5
#
_cell.length_a   1.000
_cell.length_b   1.000
_cell.length_c   1.000
_cell.angle_alpha   90.00
_cell.angle_beta   90.00
_cell.angle_gamma   90.00
#
_symmetry.space_group_name_H-M   'P 1'
#
loop_
_entity.id
_entity.type
_entity.pdbx_description
1 polymer ?
#
loop_
_entity_poly.entity_id
_entity_poly.type
_entity_poly.pdbx_seq_one_letter_code
_entity_poly.pdbx_strand_id
1 'polypeptide(L)'
;YGVDLCVHPDDPPLQILGLPRIVTCDEDIAWFLNAVDNPHNGLTFCAGSLSAGAHNNVPELARKYASHTKFVHLRSTDVLPGGNFKEASHLAGRAGIIDLVRTFQKENPSLPMRVDHAPLMLGDEKMGYNAGYSFHGRMLALGQMEGVMAVVDREIAEGKI
;
A
#
# COMPACT_ATOMS: atom_id res chain seq x y z
N TYR A 1 4.04 3.57 26.74
CA TYR A 1 5.37 3.56 26.11
C TYR A 1 5.40 4.40 24.83
N GLY A 2 4.25 4.96 24.37
CA GLY A 2 4.19 5.77 23.14
C GLY A 2 4.52 5.00 21.85
N VAL A 3 4.11 3.74 21.78
CA VAL A 3 4.33 2.85 20.63
C VAL A 3 3.00 2.47 20.00
N ASP A 4 2.88 2.63 18.68
CA ASP A 4 1.73 2.14 17.93
C ASP A 4 1.98 0.70 17.47
N LEU A 5 0.95 -0.14 17.56
CA LEU A 5 0.91 -1.46 16.97
C LEU A 5 0.11 -1.38 15.67
N CYS A 6 0.72 -1.79 14.56
CA CYS A 6 0.10 -1.65 13.25
C CYS A 6 -0.03 -3.02 12.59
N VAL A 7 -1.27 -3.47 12.36
CA VAL A 7 -1.50 -4.71 11.61
C VAL A 7 -1.21 -4.47 10.13
N HIS A 8 -0.50 -5.39 9.51
CA HIS A 8 -0.29 -5.44 8.06
C HIS A 8 -1.34 -6.36 7.43
N PRO A 9 -2.01 -5.98 6.33
CA PRO A 9 -2.90 -6.88 5.61
C PRO A 9 -2.16 -8.14 5.14
N ASP A 10 -2.89 -9.23 5.04
CA ASP A 10 -2.33 -10.47 4.51
C ASP A 10 -1.80 -10.29 3.08
N ASP A 11 -0.64 -10.86 2.79
CA ASP A 11 -0.04 -10.83 1.45
C ASP A 11 0.27 -12.26 0.97
N PRO A 12 -0.46 -12.76 -0.01
CA PRO A 12 -1.63 -12.15 -0.66
C PRO A 12 -2.90 -12.22 0.22
N PRO A 13 -3.92 -11.39 -0.05
CA PRO A 13 -5.19 -11.40 0.66
C PRO A 13 -6.13 -12.52 0.14
N LEU A 14 -5.56 -13.69 -0.06
CA LEU A 14 -6.21 -14.88 -0.61
C LEU A 14 -5.87 -16.09 0.24
N GLN A 15 -6.80 -17.03 0.37
CA GLN A 15 -6.54 -18.28 1.08
C GLN A 15 -5.40 -19.05 0.41
N ILE A 16 -4.46 -19.54 1.21
CA ILE A 16 -3.33 -20.34 0.75
C ILE A 16 -3.36 -21.69 1.46
N LEU A 17 -3.25 -22.78 0.71
CA LEU A 17 -3.26 -24.16 1.21
C LEU A 17 -4.50 -24.48 2.06
N GLY A 18 -5.64 -23.85 1.77
CA GLY A 18 -6.88 -24.03 2.54
C GLY A 18 -6.90 -23.32 3.89
N LEU A 19 -5.88 -22.54 4.22
CA LEU A 19 -5.82 -21.76 5.46
C LEU A 19 -6.50 -20.40 5.27
N PRO A 20 -7.34 -19.96 6.23
CA PRO A 20 -7.96 -18.64 6.18
C PRO A 20 -6.91 -17.53 6.35
N ARG A 21 -7.26 -16.33 5.88
CA ARG A 21 -6.55 -15.09 6.14
C ARG A 21 -7.32 -14.26 7.18
N ILE A 22 -6.66 -13.29 7.75
CA ILE A 22 -7.18 -12.51 8.88
C ILE A 22 -7.56 -11.10 8.46
N VAL A 23 -6.73 -10.44 7.62
CA VAL A 23 -6.94 -9.05 7.17
C VAL A 23 -6.80 -8.99 5.65
N THR A 24 -7.92 -9.11 4.93
CA THR A 24 -7.94 -9.24 3.47
C THR A 24 -8.82 -8.21 2.76
N CYS A 25 -9.79 -7.63 3.46
CA CYS A 25 -10.84 -6.78 2.89
C CYS A 25 -11.31 -5.70 3.88
N ASP A 26 -12.28 -4.90 3.46
CA ASP A 26 -12.87 -3.83 4.26
C ASP A 26 -13.43 -4.34 5.60
N GLU A 27 -14.20 -5.41 5.55
CA GLU A 27 -14.85 -6.00 6.72
C GLU A 27 -13.85 -6.48 7.76
N ASP A 28 -12.75 -7.09 7.31
CA ASP A 28 -11.68 -7.57 8.20
C ASP A 28 -10.96 -6.41 8.89
N ILE A 29 -10.62 -5.35 8.12
CA ILE A 29 -9.98 -4.15 8.64
C ILE A 29 -10.89 -3.48 9.67
N ALA A 30 -12.18 -3.33 9.34
CA ALA A 30 -13.16 -2.74 10.24
C ALA A 30 -13.28 -3.55 11.54
N TRP A 31 -13.37 -4.88 11.43
CA TRP A 31 -13.43 -5.76 12.60
C TRP A 31 -12.19 -5.62 13.48
N PHE A 32 -11.00 -5.65 12.87
CA PHE A 32 -9.73 -5.55 13.59
C PHE A 32 -9.61 -4.24 14.35
N LEU A 33 -9.89 -3.11 13.71
CA LEU A 33 -9.77 -1.79 14.31
C LEU A 33 -10.80 -1.58 15.43
N ASN A 34 -12.03 -2.14 15.29
CA ASN A 34 -13.07 -2.06 16.29
C ASN A 34 -12.91 -3.05 17.45
N ALA A 35 -12.09 -4.09 17.30
CA ALA A 35 -11.90 -5.11 18.34
C ALA A 35 -11.28 -4.52 19.62
N VAL A 36 -10.44 -3.49 19.48
CA VAL A 36 -9.86 -2.74 20.59
C VAL A 36 -9.88 -1.26 20.25
N ASP A 37 -10.77 -0.49 20.87
CA ASP A 37 -10.84 0.96 20.73
C ASP A 37 -9.66 1.61 21.47
N ASN A 38 -8.55 1.75 20.76
CA ASN A 38 -7.33 2.33 21.30
C ASN A 38 -6.57 3.07 20.18
N PRO A 39 -6.12 4.33 20.41
CA PRO A 39 -5.40 5.11 19.40
C PRO A 39 -4.07 4.47 18.96
N HIS A 40 -3.54 3.53 19.72
CA HIS A 40 -2.34 2.77 19.40
C HIS A 40 -2.64 1.46 18.63
N ASN A 41 -3.91 1.12 18.39
CA ASN A 41 -4.34 0.04 17.51
C ASN A 41 -4.48 0.60 16.09
N GLY A 42 -3.50 0.35 15.23
CA GLY A 42 -3.38 0.97 13.93
C GLY A 42 -3.22 -0.01 12.77
N LEU A 43 -3.13 0.57 11.60
CA LEU A 43 -2.98 -0.14 10.33
C LEU A 43 -1.66 0.25 9.66
N THR A 44 -0.89 -0.73 9.21
CA THR A 44 0.06 -0.57 8.13
C THR A 44 -0.72 -0.72 6.82
N PHE A 45 -1.04 0.39 6.16
CA PHE A 45 -1.80 0.34 4.92
C PHE A 45 -0.90 -0.13 3.78
N CYS A 46 -0.97 -1.41 3.42
CA CYS A 46 -0.22 -1.96 2.30
C CYS A 46 -1.09 -1.98 1.04
N ALA A 47 -0.88 -0.99 0.17
CA ALA A 47 -1.61 -0.88 -1.08
C ALA A 47 -1.40 -2.09 -2.01
N GLY A 48 -0.18 -2.67 -1.99
CA GLY A 48 0.14 -3.85 -2.79
C GLY A 48 -0.62 -5.09 -2.35
N SER A 49 -0.60 -5.40 -1.05
CA SER A 49 -1.37 -6.53 -0.51
C SER A 49 -2.85 -6.39 -0.82
N LEU A 50 -3.44 -5.24 -0.50
CA LEU A 50 -4.87 -5.00 -0.76
C LEU A 50 -5.21 -5.02 -2.25
N SER A 51 -4.33 -4.50 -3.14
CA SER A 51 -4.57 -4.50 -4.58
C SER A 51 -4.44 -5.87 -5.23
N ALA A 52 -3.78 -6.84 -4.60
CA ALA A 52 -3.77 -8.22 -5.06
C ALA A 52 -5.14 -8.92 -4.90
N GLY A 53 -6.02 -8.41 -4.04
CA GLY A 53 -7.42 -8.83 -3.94
C GLY A 53 -8.30 -8.09 -4.96
N ALA A 54 -8.84 -8.80 -5.94
CA ALA A 54 -9.65 -8.20 -7.02
C ALA A 54 -10.90 -7.45 -6.50
N HIS A 55 -11.41 -7.85 -5.33
CA HIS A 55 -12.59 -7.30 -4.68
C HIS A 55 -12.34 -5.95 -3.98
N ASN A 56 -11.08 -5.60 -3.71
CA ASN A 56 -10.74 -4.38 -2.99
C ASN A 56 -10.71 -3.13 -3.89
N ASN A 57 -11.36 -2.06 -3.45
CA ASN A 57 -11.17 -0.71 -3.96
C ASN A 57 -10.17 0.02 -3.07
N VAL A 58 -8.89 -0.05 -3.42
CA VAL A 58 -7.80 0.40 -2.55
C VAL A 58 -7.86 1.91 -2.23
N PRO A 59 -8.15 2.82 -3.19
CA PRO A 59 -8.35 4.23 -2.88
C PRO A 59 -9.50 4.52 -1.92
N GLU A 60 -10.58 3.75 -1.97
CA GLU A 60 -11.70 3.89 -1.06
C GLU A 60 -11.34 3.44 0.35
N LEU A 61 -10.65 2.29 0.47
CA LEU A 61 -10.12 1.81 1.74
C LEU A 61 -9.15 2.82 2.36
N ALA A 62 -8.28 3.46 1.55
CA ALA A 62 -7.37 4.49 2.02
C ALA A 62 -8.12 5.66 2.64
N ARG A 63 -9.13 6.20 1.95
CA ARG A 63 -9.96 7.30 2.48
C ARG A 63 -10.67 6.91 3.78
N LYS A 64 -11.17 5.68 3.86
CA LYS A 64 -11.90 5.18 5.03
C LYS A 64 -11.02 5.01 6.26
N TYR A 65 -9.77 4.58 6.06
CA TYR A 65 -8.88 4.20 7.16
C TYR A 65 -7.65 5.09 7.32
N ALA A 66 -7.62 6.26 6.67
CA ALA A 66 -6.48 7.19 6.74
C ALA A 66 -6.11 7.54 8.18
N SER A 67 -7.08 7.89 9.02
CA SER A 67 -6.87 8.29 10.42
C SER A 67 -6.35 7.17 11.33
N HIS A 68 -6.58 5.91 10.97
CA HIS A 68 -6.06 4.73 11.67
C HIS A 68 -4.73 4.24 11.13
N THR A 69 -4.28 4.79 9.98
CA THR A 69 -3.04 4.37 9.33
C THR A 69 -1.85 5.01 10.00
N LYS A 70 -0.86 4.21 10.38
CA LYS A 70 0.39 4.65 11.02
C LYS A 70 1.61 4.47 10.12
N PHE A 71 1.49 3.69 9.06
CA PHE A 71 2.54 3.45 8.08
C PHE A 71 1.93 3.04 6.74
N VAL A 72 2.51 3.46 5.62
CA VAL A 72 1.99 3.16 4.28
C VAL A 72 3.04 2.44 3.44
N HIS A 73 2.62 1.36 2.77
CA HIS A 73 3.36 0.70 1.70
C HIS A 73 2.71 1.06 0.35
N LEU A 74 3.43 1.84 -0.45
CA LEU A 74 2.99 2.32 -1.77
C LEU A 74 3.40 1.33 -2.87
N ARG A 75 2.96 0.10 -2.77
CA ARG A 75 3.17 -0.96 -3.76
C ARG A 75 1.93 -1.08 -4.64
N SER A 76 2.09 -1.50 -5.89
CA SER A 76 0.97 -1.74 -6.79
C SER A 76 1.06 -3.10 -7.46
N THR A 77 -0.08 -3.72 -7.70
CA THR A 77 -0.19 -5.02 -8.39
C THR A 77 -1.21 -4.96 -9.51
N ASP A 78 -1.13 -5.91 -10.43
CA ASP A 78 -2.17 -6.22 -11.42
C ASP A 78 -2.74 -7.60 -11.14
N VAL A 79 -4.06 -7.72 -11.13
CA VAL A 79 -4.75 -9.01 -11.05
C VAL A 79 -4.93 -9.60 -12.44
N LEU A 80 -4.56 -10.86 -12.59
CA LEU A 80 -4.61 -11.59 -13.84
C LEU A 80 -5.86 -12.49 -13.90
N PRO A 81 -6.25 -12.97 -15.08
CA PRO A 81 -7.30 -13.97 -15.20
C PRO A 81 -7.03 -15.19 -14.32
N GLY A 82 -8.07 -15.69 -13.64
CA GLY A 82 -7.94 -16.82 -12.71
C GLY A 82 -7.51 -16.45 -11.29
N GLY A 83 -7.42 -15.14 -10.97
CA GLY A 83 -7.15 -14.68 -9.61
C GLY A 83 -5.67 -14.60 -9.23
N ASN A 84 -4.78 -14.95 -10.14
CA ASN A 84 -3.36 -14.70 -9.97
C ASN A 84 -3.07 -13.19 -10.03
N PHE A 85 -1.93 -12.76 -9.48
CA PHE A 85 -1.49 -11.36 -9.56
C PHE A 85 0.01 -11.29 -9.83
N LYS A 86 0.47 -10.13 -10.25
CA LYS A 86 1.88 -9.81 -10.45
C LYS A 86 2.19 -8.43 -9.94
N GLU A 87 3.47 -8.16 -9.65
CA GLU A 87 3.95 -6.81 -9.38
C GLU A 87 3.70 -5.90 -10.59
N ALA A 88 3.25 -4.69 -10.32
CA ALA A 88 3.07 -3.65 -11.33
C ALA A 88 3.98 -2.46 -11.04
N SER A 89 4.22 -1.63 -12.05
CA SER A 89 4.81 -0.31 -11.81
C SER A 89 3.92 0.49 -10.86
N HIS A 90 4.51 1.24 -9.96
CA HIS A 90 3.79 1.99 -8.92
C HIS A 90 2.69 2.89 -9.49
N LEU A 91 2.96 3.57 -10.60
CA LEU A 91 2.00 4.48 -11.23
C LEU A 91 1.06 3.83 -12.26
N ALA A 92 1.23 2.53 -12.55
CA ALA A 92 0.46 1.85 -13.60
C ALA A 92 -0.47 0.75 -13.08
N GLY A 93 -0.22 0.16 -11.91
CA GLY A 93 -1.05 -0.90 -11.34
C GLY A 93 -2.36 -0.38 -10.75
N ARG A 94 -3.16 -1.30 -10.25
CA ARG A 94 -4.53 -1.03 -9.77
C ARG A 94 -4.65 -0.43 -8.37
N ALA A 95 -3.54 -0.18 -7.68
CA ALA A 95 -3.57 0.37 -6.32
C ALA A 95 -4.00 1.85 -6.26
N GLY A 96 -3.90 2.62 -7.36
CA GLY A 96 -4.28 4.03 -7.37
C GLY A 96 -3.34 4.91 -6.54
N ILE A 97 -2.04 4.70 -6.66
CA ILE A 97 -1.00 5.28 -5.80
C ILE A 97 -1.09 6.81 -5.66
N ILE A 98 -1.41 7.53 -6.73
CA ILE A 98 -1.52 9.01 -6.68
C ILE A 98 -2.64 9.42 -5.71
N ASP A 99 -3.79 8.76 -5.77
CA ASP A 99 -4.92 9.04 -4.87
C ASP A 99 -4.60 8.67 -3.41
N LEU A 100 -3.81 7.60 -3.23
CA LEU A 100 -3.34 7.22 -1.90
C LEU A 100 -2.42 8.28 -1.30
N VAL A 101 -1.45 8.77 -2.07
CA VAL A 101 -0.53 9.83 -1.60
C VAL A 101 -1.33 11.08 -1.25
N ARG A 102 -2.28 11.52 -2.08
CA ARG A 102 -3.18 12.63 -1.76
C ARG A 102 -3.94 12.42 -0.44
N THR A 103 -4.52 11.23 -0.28
CA THR A 103 -5.29 10.89 0.91
C THR A 103 -4.43 10.96 2.17
N PHE A 104 -3.28 10.29 2.15
CA PHE A 104 -2.45 10.15 3.34
C PHE A 104 -1.67 11.43 3.68
N GLN A 105 -1.14 12.17 2.70
CA GLN A 105 -0.47 13.45 2.98
C GLN A 105 -1.45 14.51 3.49
N LYS A 106 -2.68 14.51 3.00
CA LYS A 106 -3.73 15.40 3.51
C LYS A 106 -4.11 15.07 4.96
N GLU A 107 -4.22 13.78 5.29
CA GLU A 107 -4.56 13.32 6.64
C GLU A 107 -3.42 13.59 7.62
N ASN A 108 -2.20 13.21 7.26
CA ASN A 108 -1.01 13.39 8.08
C ASN A 108 0.25 13.56 7.21
N PRO A 109 0.72 14.81 7.02
CA PRO A 109 1.92 15.08 6.21
C PRO A 109 3.20 14.40 6.73
N SER A 110 3.23 13.97 7.99
CA SER A 110 4.36 13.29 8.60
C SER A 110 4.25 11.76 8.59
N LEU A 111 3.19 11.22 7.96
CA LEU A 111 2.98 9.78 7.91
C LEU A 111 4.09 9.10 7.10
N PRO A 112 4.83 8.13 7.69
CA PRO A 112 5.89 7.46 6.97
C PRO A 112 5.33 6.58 5.85
N MET A 113 5.92 6.69 4.65
CA MET A 113 5.56 5.93 3.48
C MET A 113 6.80 5.27 2.87
N ARG A 114 6.65 4.07 2.31
CA ARG A 114 7.72 3.37 1.61
C ARG A 114 7.21 2.79 0.29
N VAL A 115 8.10 2.62 -0.67
CA VAL A 115 7.76 2.06 -1.99
C VAL A 115 7.53 0.55 -1.97
N ASP A 116 8.05 -0.14 -0.95
CA ASP A 116 7.91 -1.58 -0.72
C ASP A 116 8.47 -2.44 -1.87
N HIS A 117 7.65 -3.26 -2.54
CA HIS A 117 8.08 -4.08 -3.67
C HIS A 117 8.07 -3.31 -4.98
N ALA A 118 8.86 -3.79 -5.95
CA ALA A 118 8.88 -3.27 -7.30
C ALA A 118 9.12 -4.42 -8.31
N PRO A 119 8.61 -4.31 -9.53
CA PRO A 119 8.91 -5.29 -10.57
C PRO A 119 10.41 -5.34 -10.88
N LEU A 120 10.87 -6.49 -11.35
CA LEU A 120 12.24 -6.64 -11.85
C LEU A 120 12.44 -5.73 -13.08
N MET A 121 13.60 -5.08 -13.11
CA MET A 121 14.04 -4.23 -14.22
C MET A 121 14.98 -4.99 -15.13
N LEU A 122 15.19 -4.49 -16.34
CA LEU A 122 16.12 -5.08 -17.31
C LEU A 122 17.51 -5.21 -16.69
N GLY A 123 18.05 -6.42 -16.66
CA GLY A 123 19.35 -6.74 -16.09
C GLY A 123 19.32 -7.24 -14.65
N ASP A 124 18.21 -7.08 -13.93
CA ASP A 124 18.09 -7.52 -12.53
C ASP A 124 18.16 -9.05 -12.38
N GLU A 125 17.79 -9.80 -13.43
CA GLU A 125 17.87 -11.25 -13.48
C GLU A 125 19.29 -11.78 -13.25
N LYS A 126 20.32 -10.96 -13.51
CA LYS A 126 21.75 -11.29 -13.32
C LYS A 126 22.28 -10.87 -11.95
N MET A 127 21.49 -10.12 -11.18
CA MET A 127 21.92 -9.52 -9.91
C MET A 127 21.58 -10.39 -8.69
N GLY A 128 20.87 -11.50 -8.87
CA GLY A 128 20.48 -12.41 -7.78
C GLY A 128 19.46 -11.82 -6.81
N TYR A 129 18.70 -10.80 -7.20
CA TYR A 129 17.63 -10.24 -6.37
C TYR A 129 16.46 -11.22 -6.26
N ASN A 130 15.85 -11.26 -5.09
CA ASN A 130 14.55 -11.91 -4.92
C ASN A 130 13.49 -11.16 -5.70
N ALA A 131 12.47 -11.88 -6.18
CA ALA A 131 11.30 -11.28 -6.83
C ALA A 131 10.67 -10.21 -5.92
N GLY A 132 10.33 -9.06 -6.50
CA GLY A 132 9.80 -7.90 -5.75
C GLY A 132 10.85 -7.03 -5.06
N TYR A 133 12.12 -7.44 -5.00
CA TYR A 133 13.18 -6.75 -4.28
C TYR A 133 14.30 -6.19 -5.16
N SER A 134 14.00 -5.88 -6.42
CA SER A 134 14.93 -5.20 -7.32
C SER A 134 15.43 -3.89 -6.72
N PHE A 135 16.73 -3.68 -6.68
CA PHE A 135 17.30 -2.39 -6.28
C PHE A 135 16.90 -1.29 -7.26
N HIS A 136 17.10 -1.53 -8.56
CA HIS A 136 16.77 -0.54 -9.60
C HIS A 136 15.28 -0.23 -9.66
N GLY A 137 14.43 -1.26 -9.56
CA GLY A 137 12.98 -1.08 -9.52
C GLY A 137 12.53 -0.23 -8.33
N ARG A 138 13.09 -0.45 -7.14
CA ARG A 138 12.77 0.36 -5.96
C ARG A 138 13.33 1.78 -6.04
N MET A 139 14.51 1.98 -6.62
CA MET A 139 15.04 3.33 -6.86
C MET A 139 14.19 4.13 -7.85
N LEU A 140 13.73 3.48 -8.93
CA LEU A 140 12.77 4.10 -9.85
C LEU A 140 11.46 4.48 -9.13
N ALA A 141 10.91 3.56 -8.35
CA ALA A 141 9.70 3.79 -7.58
C ALA A 141 9.87 4.94 -6.58
N LEU A 142 11.02 5.02 -5.89
CA LEU A 142 11.30 6.10 -4.95
C LEU A 142 11.28 7.46 -5.66
N GLY A 143 11.98 7.60 -6.80
CA GLY A 143 11.96 8.84 -7.58
C GLY A 143 10.55 9.19 -8.10
N GLN A 144 9.73 8.20 -8.48
CA GLN A 144 8.33 8.42 -8.84
C GLN A 144 7.52 8.95 -7.64
N MET A 145 7.69 8.35 -6.45
CA MET A 145 6.96 8.78 -5.25
C MET A 145 7.38 10.17 -4.79
N GLU A 146 8.67 10.49 -4.81
CA GLU A 146 9.14 11.86 -4.52
C GLU A 146 8.49 12.89 -5.46
N GLY A 147 8.40 12.59 -6.76
CA GLY A 147 7.72 13.45 -7.72
C GLY A 147 6.23 13.62 -7.44
N VAL A 148 5.52 12.54 -7.12
CA VAL A 148 4.09 12.57 -6.77
C VAL A 148 3.88 13.37 -5.47
N MET A 149 4.67 13.10 -4.43
CA MET A 149 4.57 13.80 -3.15
C MET A 149 4.80 15.30 -3.29
N ALA A 150 5.79 15.71 -4.07
CA ALA A 150 6.05 17.12 -4.33
C ALA A 150 4.89 17.86 -5.05
N VAL A 151 4.18 17.16 -5.95
CA VAL A 151 2.97 17.69 -6.60
C VAL A 151 1.82 17.80 -5.59
N VAL A 152 1.62 16.78 -4.79
CA VAL A 152 0.55 16.74 -3.78
C VAL A 152 0.77 17.80 -2.69
N ASP A 153 2.00 18.00 -2.22
CA ASP A 153 2.34 19.07 -1.27
C ASP A 153 1.95 20.45 -1.83
N ARG A 154 2.18 20.68 -3.12
CA ARG A 154 1.77 21.90 -3.79
C ARG A 154 0.25 22.01 -3.89
N GLU A 155 -0.45 20.93 -4.25
CA GLU A 155 -1.92 20.91 -4.30
C GLU A 155 -2.53 21.26 -2.94
N ILE A 156 -1.98 20.72 -1.84
CA ILE A 156 -2.40 21.04 -0.47
C ILE A 156 -2.12 22.51 -0.14
N ALA A 157 -0.90 22.99 -0.42
CA ALA A 157 -0.52 24.39 -0.13
C ALA A 157 -1.35 25.42 -0.91
N GLU A 158 -1.82 25.06 -2.08
CA GLU A 158 -2.67 25.90 -2.94
C GLU A 158 -4.18 25.73 -2.63
N GLY A 159 -4.55 24.88 -1.68
CA GLY A 159 -5.93 24.60 -1.29
C GLY A 159 -6.77 23.93 -2.39
N LYS A 160 -6.12 23.12 -3.25
CA LYS A 160 -6.79 22.38 -4.34
C LYS A 160 -7.37 21.06 -3.89
N ILE A 161 -6.86 20.52 -2.78
CA ILE A 161 -7.31 19.28 -2.16
C ILE A 161 -7.36 19.41 -0.63
#